data_64d66db475c80058a5c93eed56c5466d
#
_entry.id   64d66db475c80058a5c93eed56c5466d
#
_cell.length_a   1.000
_cell.length_b   1.000
_cell.length_c   1.000
_cell.angle_alpha   90.00
_cell.angle_beta   90.00
_cell.angle_gamma   90.00
#
_symmetry.space_group_name_H-M   'P 1'
#
loop_
_entity.id
_entity.type
_entity.pdbx_description
1 polymer ?
#
loop_
_entity_poly.entity_id
_entity_poly.type
_entity_poly.pdbx_seq_one_letter_code
_entity_poly.pdbx_strand_id
1 'polypeptide(L)'
;MDTTDNTDEFDEKDIEDNTFLAMLSYIGIFAFIPYFIKTDSKFVKYHALRGINLLIIEGIYTLLDGLLGMIKVSKVVIDYGAFVGTKMVTPLWISLPMAIVGGVLTIISIVGIVNVCKGKAKELPLISKIKIIK
;
A
#
# COMPACT_ATOMS: atom_id res chain seq x y z
N MET A 1 8.52 16.79 -4.62
CA MET A 1 8.08 16.04 -3.43
C MET A 1 9.31 15.73 -2.61
N ASP A 2 9.54 16.50 -1.55
CA ASP A 2 10.64 16.23 -0.64
C ASP A 2 10.29 15.03 0.23
N THR A 3 10.87 13.89 -0.15
CA THR A 3 10.91 12.71 0.72
C THR A 3 12.21 12.77 1.49
N THR A 4 12.12 12.96 2.80
CA THR A 4 13.30 12.98 3.67
C THR A 4 14.03 11.63 3.57
N ASP A 5 15.32 11.66 3.31
CA ASP A 5 16.19 10.48 3.31
C ASP A 5 16.90 10.40 4.66
N ASN A 6 16.56 9.39 5.44
CA ASN A 6 17.11 9.15 6.77
C ASN A 6 18.10 7.97 6.77
N THR A 7 18.63 7.60 5.61
CA THR A 7 19.48 6.41 5.46
C THR A 7 20.74 6.49 6.33
N ASP A 8 21.33 7.68 6.46
CA ASP A 8 22.57 7.91 7.25
C ASP A 8 22.38 7.68 8.77
N GLU A 9 21.14 7.53 9.25
CA GLU A 9 20.84 7.24 10.66
C GLU A 9 20.95 5.74 11.01
N PHE A 10 21.16 4.88 10.00
CA PHE A 10 21.14 3.41 10.14
C PHE A 10 22.51 2.80 9.85
N ASP A 11 22.86 1.75 10.61
CA ASP A 11 24.07 0.97 10.43
C ASP A 11 23.97 0.17 9.12
N GLU A 12 25.04 0.21 8.29
CA GLU A 12 25.10 -0.53 7.01
C GLU A 12 24.86 -2.03 7.22
N LYS A 13 25.40 -2.60 8.29
CA LYS A 13 25.23 -4.02 8.60
C LYS A 13 23.77 -4.34 8.97
N ASP A 14 23.10 -3.45 9.73
CA ASP A 14 21.68 -3.62 10.05
C ASP A 14 20.82 -3.60 8.77
N ILE A 15 21.18 -2.75 7.81
CA ILE A 15 20.51 -2.68 6.51
C ILE A 15 20.72 -3.98 5.72
N GLU A 16 21.97 -4.42 5.54
CA GLU A 16 22.30 -5.60 4.74
C GLU A 16 21.67 -6.88 5.30
N ASP A 17 21.80 -7.11 6.60
CA ASP A 17 21.31 -8.33 7.26
C ASP A 17 19.77 -8.41 7.29
N ASN A 18 19.07 -7.27 7.19
CA ASN A 18 17.64 -7.21 7.44
C ASN A 18 16.80 -6.70 6.24
N THR A 19 17.41 -6.47 5.08
CA THR A 19 16.71 -5.97 3.87
C THR A 19 15.49 -6.82 3.51
N PHE A 20 15.62 -8.15 3.48
CA PHE A 20 14.50 -9.03 3.14
C PHE A 20 13.32 -8.88 4.11
N LEU A 21 13.64 -8.83 5.40
CA LEU A 21 12.59 -8.69 6.43
C LEU A 21 11.92 -7.31 6.35
N ALA A 22 12.69 -6.26 6.09
CA ALA A 22 12.16 -4.91 5.90
C ALA A 22 11.27 -4.80 4.65
N MET A 23 11.52 -5.58 3.58
CA MET A 23 10.65 -5.63 2.40
C MET A 23 9.24 -6.14 2.71
N LEU A 24 9.11 -7.12 3.61
CA LEU A 24 7.81 -7.64 4.02
C LEU A 24 6.89 -6.58 4.61
N SER A 25 7.46 -5.46 5.09
CA SER A 25 6.70 -4.33 5.64
C SER A 25 5.72 -3.68 4.64
N TYR A 26 5.94 -3.89 3.33
CA TYR A 26 5.12 -3.29 2.27
C TYR A 26 4.24 -4.31 1.53
N ILE A 27 4.12 -5.52 2.08
CA ILE A 27 3.33 -6.60 1.47
C ILE A 27 2.10 -6.88 2.34
N GLY A 28 1.14 -5.97 2.33
CA GLY A 28 -0.15 -6.13 2.99
C GLY A 28 -0.01 -6.56 4.46
N ILE A 29 -0.72 -7.60 4.86
CA ILE A 29 -0.75 -8.09 6.25
C ILE A 29 0.61 -8.56 6.77
N PHE A 30 1.55 -8.91 5.89
CA PHE A 30 2.91 -9.32 6.28
C PHE A 30 3.70 -8.18 6.94
N ALA A 31 3.25 -6.93 6.87
CA ALA A 31 3.85 -5.78 7.54
C ALA A 31 3.97 -5.97 9.07
N PHE A 32 3.11 -6.78 9.68
CA PHE A 32 3.20 -7.08 11.11
C PHE A 32 4.36 -8.01 11.47
N ILE A 33 4.80 -8.86 10.54
CA ILE A 33 5.88 -9.84 10.79
C ILE A 33 7.18 -9.14 11.21
N PRO A 34 7.75 -8.21 10.42
CA PRO A 34 8.97 -7.51 10.80
C PRO A 34 8.81 -6.70 12.08
N TYR A 35 7.63 -6.13 12.32
CA TYR A 35 7.36 -5.34 13.51
C TYR A 35 7.49 -6.14 14.82
N PHE A 36 7.01 -7.39 14.83
CA PHE A 36 7.02 -8.23 16.02
C PHE A 36 8.26 -9.11 16.16
N ILE A 37 8.87 -9.53 15.04
CA ILE A 37 9.98 -10.49 15.07
C ILE A 37 11.32 -9.79 15.27
N LYS A 38 11.54 -8.61 14.68
CA LYS A 38 12.85 -7.95 14.65
C LYS A 38 12.82 -6.60 15.38
N THR A 39 12.66 -6.67 16.69
CA THR A 39 12.57 -5.48 17.56
C THR A 39 13.92 -4.78 17.79
N ASP A 40 15.03 -5.46 17.56
CA ASP A 40 16.41 -4.98 17.72
C ASP A 40 16.93 -4.19 16.51
N SER A 41 16.39 -4.43 15.31
CA SER A 41 16.76 -3.70 14.10
C SER A 41 16.02 -2.37 13.98
N LYS A 42 16.77 -1.28 14.00
CA LYS A 42 16.22 0.07 13.78
C LYS A 42 15.70 0.23 12.36
N PHE A 43 16.41 -0.32 11.37
CA PHE A 43 16.04 -0.29 9.96
C PHE A 43 14.72 -1.01 9.69
N VAL A 44 14.56 -2.24 10.20
CA VAL A 44 13.31 -2.99 10.08
C VAL A 44 12.16 -2.27 10.75
N LYS A 45 12.36 -1.76 11.97
CA LYS A 45 11.33 -1.03 12.71
C LYS A 45 10.87 0.23 11.96
N TYR A 46 11.80 0.97 11.36
CA TYR A 46 11.50 2.14 10.55
C TYR A 46 10.55 1.79 9.39
N HIS A 47 10.86 0.74 8.63
CA HIS A 47 10.03 0.31 7.49
C HIS A 47 8.73 -0.35 7.94
N ALA A 48 8.75 -1.13 9.03
CA ALA A 48 7.57 -1.78 9.58
C ALA A 48 6.49 -0.77 10.01
N LEU A 49 6.86 0.30 10.70
CA LEU A 49 5.93 1.36 11.09
C LEU A 49 5.29 2.04 9.86
N ARG A 50 6.06 2.27 8.81
CA ARG A 50 5.55 2.86 7.57
C ARG A 50 4.65 1.90 6.80
N GLY A 51 5.04 0.63 6.75
CA GLY A 51 4.23 -0.43 6.14
C GLY A 51 2.89 -0.62 6.86
N ILE A 52 2.88 -0.61 8.19
CA ILE A 52 1.64 -0.70 8.98
C ILE A 52 0.74 0.54 8.76
N ASN A 53 1.32 1.74 8.73
CA ASN A 53 0.55 2.95 8.42
C ASN A 53 -0.07 2.87 7.01
N LEU A 54 0.68 2.39 6.02
CA LEU A 54 0.19 2.16 4.67
C LEU A 54 -0.92 1.09 4.65
N LEU A 55 -0.74 -0.02 5.34
CA LEU A 55 -1.73 -1.09 5.47
C LEU A 55 -3.05 -0.58 6.06
N ILE A 56 -3.01 0.30 7.07
CA ILE A 56 -4.23 0.90 7.64
C ILE A 56 -4.95 1.73 6.58
N ILE A 57 -4.22 2.54 5.81
CA ILE A 57 -4.79 3.36 4.73
C ILE A 57 -5.38 2.47 3.63
N GLU A 58 -4.67 1.42 3.22
CA GLU A 58 -5.15 0.44 2.25
C GLU A 58 -6.39 -0.31 2.75
N GLY A 59 -6.44 -0.63 4.06
CA GLY A 59 -7.60 -1.25 4.69
C GLY A 59 -8.83 -0.35 4.67
N ILE A 60 -8.68 0.93 5.00
CA ILE A 60 -9.76 1.93 4.92
C ILE A 60 -10.21 2.08 3.46
N TYR A 61 -9.27 2.18 2.52
CA TYR A 61 -9.58 2.25 1.10
C TYR A 61 -10.38 1.03 0.64
N THR A 62 -9.94 -0.18 0.98
CA THR A 62 -10.61 -1.43 0.59
C THR A 62 -12.03 -1.50 1.14
N LEU A 63 -12.25 -1.06 2.39
CA LEU A 63 -13.56 -0.98 2.98
C LEU A 63 -14.47 -0.01 2.22
N LEU A 64 -13.98 1.17 1.90
CA LEU A 64 -14.72 2.19 1.15
C LEU A 64 -15.02 1.71 -0.28
N ASP A 65 -14.05 1.11 -0.97
CA ASP A 65 -14.23 0.57 -2.32
C ASP A 65 -15.29 -0.54 -2.31
N GLY A 66 -15.25 -1.44 -1.31
CA GLY A 66 -16.26 -2.48 -1.14
C GLY A 66 -17.66 -1.92 -0.92
N LEU A 67 -17.82 -0.91 -0.04
CA LEU A 67 -19.10 -0.26 0.22
C LEU A 67 -19.63 0.48 -1.02
N LEU A 68 -18.79 1.25 -1.70
CA LEU A 68 -19.16 1.97 -2.91
C LEU A 68 -19.45 1.01 -4.08
N GLY A 69 -18.75 -0.12 -4.15
CA GLY A 69 -18.98 -1.18 -5.12
C GLY A 69 -20.34 -1.88 -4.98
N MET A 70 -21.01 -1.74 -3.84
CA MET A 70 -22.40 -2.21 -3.67
C MET A 70 -23.43 -1.32 -4.40
N ILE A 71 -23.04 -0.10 -4.76
CA ILE A 71 -23.91 0.84 -5.50
C ILE A 71 -23.90 0.44 -6.98
N LYS A 72 -24.86 -0.39 -7.38
CA LYS A 72 -24.98 -0.93 -8.73
C LYS A 72 -26.22 -0.34 -9.40
N VAL A 73 -26.07 0.85 -9.97
CA VAL A 73 -27.18 1.60 -10.59
C VAL A 73 -27.08 1.69 -12.12
N SER A 74 -25.93 1.39 -12.69
CA SER A 74 -25.72 1.42 -14.15
C SER A 74 -26.03 0.05 -14.76
N LYS A 75 -26.80 0.04 -15.86
CA LYS A 75 -27.06 -1.16 -16.65
C LYS A 75 -26.09 -1.23 -17.82
N VAL A 76 -25.41 -2.36 -17.95
CA VAL A 76 -24.61 -2.67 -19.13
C VAL A 76 -25.24 -3.83 -19.88
N VAL A 77 -25.39 -3.68 -21.19
CA VAL A 77 -25.84 -4.75 -22.08
C VAL A 77 -24.62 -5.59 -22.44
N ILE A 78 -24.70 -6.87 -22.21
CA ILE A 78 -23.64 -7.81 -22.54
C ILE A 78 -24.19 -8.73 -23.64
N ASP A 79 -23.53 -8.71 -24.79
CA ASP A 79 -23.86 -9.60 -25.92
C ASP A 79 -22.95 -10.83 -25.86
N TYR A 80 -23.56 -11.98 -25.67
CA TYR A 80 -22.88 -13.29 -25.68
C TYR A 80 -23.06 -14.01 -27.02
N GLY A 81 -23.37 -13.28 -28.08
CA GLY A 81 -23.63 -13.82 -29.41
C GLY A 81 -25.04 -14.42 -29.55
N ALA A 82 -25.30 -15.58 -28.97
CA ALA A 82 -26.63 -16.23 -29.00
C ALA A 82 -27.60 -15.64 -27.96
N PHE A 83 -27.11 -14.94 -26.93
CA PHE A 83 -27.90 -14.39 -25.84
C PHE A 83 -27.45 -12.97 -25.52
N VAL A 84 -28.42 -12.06 -25.36
CA VAL A 84 -28.20 -10.71 -24.88
C VAL A 84 -28.67 -10.61 -23.42
N GLY A 85 -27.76 -10.26 -22.51
CA GLY A 85 -28.06 -10.08 -21.10
C GLY A 85 -27.83 -8.66 -20.64
N THR A 86 -28.42 -8.30 -19.52
CA THR A 86 -28.13 -7.03 -18.83
C THR A 86 -27.52 -7.31 -17.46
N LYS A 87 -26.47 -6.56 -17.10
CA LYS A 87 -25.83 -6.63 -15.78
C LYS A 87 -25.84 -5.25 -15.14
N MET A 88 -26.19 -5.21 -13.85
CA MET A 88 -26.03 -4.01 -13.04
C MET A 88 -24.58 -3.88 -12.61
N VAL A 89 -23.99 -2.72 -12.83
CA VAL A 89 -22.61 -2.42 -12.51
C VAL A 89 -22.50 -1.13 -11.70
N THR A 90 -21.41 -0.98 -10.98
CA THR A 90 -21.04 0.28 -10.33
C THR A 90 -20.77 1.33 -11.42
N PRO A 91 -21.36 2.53 -11.31
CA PRO A 91 -21.17 3.56 -12.32
C PRO A 91 -19.71 4.01 -12.42
N LEU A 92 -19.30 4.39 -13.62
CA LEU A 92 -17.91 4.76 -13.92
C LEU A 92 -17.41 5.95 -13.08
N TRP A 93 -18.29 6.89 -12.75
CA TRP A 93 -17.94 8.04 -11.92
C TRP A 93 -17.61 7.67 -10.46
N ILE A 94 -17.97 6.47 -10.01
CA ILE A 94 -17.51 5.89 -8.72
C ILE A 94 -16.26 5.03 -8.96
N SER A 95 -16.32 4.08 -9.90
CA SER A 95 -15.27 3.07 -10.06
C SER A 95 -13.96 3.67 -10.59
N LEU A 96 -13.99 4.69 -11.42
CA LEU A 96 -12.78 5.31 -11.97
C LEU A 96 -11.95 6.05 -10.91
N PRO A 97 -12.52 6.96 -10.09
CA PRO A 97 -11.76 7.57 -8.99
C PRO A 97 -11.21 6.54 -8.01
N MET A 98 -11.98 5.50 -7.66
CA MET A 98 -11.50 4.45 -6.76
C MET A 98 -10.35 3.66 -7.38
N ALA A 99 -10.41 3.32 -8.65
CA ALA A 99 -9.30 2.66 -9.36
C ALA A 99 -8.02 3.53 -9.37
N ILE A 100 -8.15 4.85 -9.55
CA ILE A 100 -7.02 5.78 -9.51
C ILE A 100 -6.39 5.79 -8.11
N VAL A 101 -7.19 5.88 -7.05
CA VAL A 101 -6.68 5.86 -5.66
C VAL A 101 -5.99 4.54 -5.36
N GLY A 102 -6.59 3.40 -5.72
CA GLY A 102 -5.98 2.08 -5.54
C GLY A 102 -4.65 1.94 -6.30
N GLY A 103 -4.59 2.45 -7.54
CA GLY A 103 -3.36 2.50 -8.33
C GLY A 103 -2.26 3.33 -7.66
N VAL A 104 -2.59 4.49 -7.08
CA VAL A 104 -1.63 5.33 -6.35
C VAL A 104 -1.12 4.60 -5.10
N LEU A 105 -1.97 3.95 -4.32
CA LEU A 105 -1.55 3.18 -3.14
C LEU A 105 -0.61 2.03 -3.53
N THR A 106 -0.92 1.31 -4.60
CA THR A 106 -0.05 0.25 -5.14
C THR A 106 1.33 0.78 -5.53
N ILE A 107 1.39 1.94 -6.19
CA ILE A 107 2.67 2.58 -6.56
C ILE A 107 3.46 2.94 -5.30
N ILE A 108 2.81 3.44 -4.25
CA ILE A 108 3.47 3.79 -2.99
C ILE A 108 4.07 2.54 -2.32
N SER A 109 3.36 1.41 -2.32
CA SER A 109 3.87 0.12 -1.81
C SER A 109 5.11 -0.33 -2.59
N ILE A 110 5.08 -0.23 -3.93
CA ILE A 110 6.22 -0.56 -4.79
C ILE A 110 7.41 0.36 -4.48
N VAL A 111 7.18 1.67 -4.32
CA VAL A 111 8.25 2.63 -3.95
C VAL A 111 8.86 2.27 -2.60
N GLY A 112 8.05 1.84 -1.62
CA GLY A 112 8.54 1.34 -0.34
C GLY A 112 9.47 0.15 -0.50
N ILE A 113 9.08 -0.86 -1.26
CA ILE A 113 9.89 -2.04 -1.56
C ILE A 113 11.20 -1.66 -2.26
N VAL A 114 11.13 -0.80 -3.29
CA VAL A 114 12.33 -0.34 -4.03
C VAL A 114 13.29 0.41 -3.13
N ASN A 115 12.80 1.25 -2.21
CA ASN A 115 13.66 1.93 -1.24
C ASN A 115 14.40 0.94 -0.34
N VAL A 116 13.69 -0.07 0.18
CA VAL A 116 14.31 -1.13 0.99
C VAL A 116 15.35 -1.90 0.20
N CYS A 117 15.04 -2.32 -1.03
CA CYS A 117 15.99 -3.03 -1.90
C CYS A 117 17.27 -2.23 -2.17
N LYS A 118 17.19 -0.91 -2.14
CA LYS A 118 18.34 0.00 -2.28
C LYS A 118 19.01 0.33 -0.94
N GLY A 119 18.60 -0.30 0.15
CA GLY A 119 19.08 -0.01 1.50
C GLY A 119 18.75 1.40 1.99
N LYS A 120 17.69 2.02 1.46
CA LYS A 120 17.35 3.42 1.74
C LYS A 120 16.17 3.54 2.70
N ALA A 121 16.37 4.32 3.75
CA ALA A 121 15.32 4.70 4.70
C ALA A 121 14.65 6.01 4.26
N LYS A 122 13.95 6.01 3.12
CA LYS A 122 13.21 7.16 2.61
C LYS A 122 11.77 7.17 3.06
N GLU A 123 11.27 8.36 3.36
CA GLU A 123 9.85 8.54 3.62
C GLU A 123 9.01 8.27 2.37
N LEU A 124 7.84 7.65 2.57
CA LEU A 124 6.91 7.38 1.47
C LEU A 124 6.25 8.67 1.00
N PRO A 125 6.14 8.90 -0.31
CA PRO A 125 5.43 10.06 -0.84
C PRO A 125 3.97 10.04 -0.40
N LEU A 126 3.39 11.21 -0.14
CA LEU A 126 2.01 11.44 0.30
C LEU A 126 1.68 10.93 1.70
N ILE A 127 2.21 9.80 2.13
CA ILE A 127 1.86 9.12 3.39
C ILE A 127 2.79 9.52 4.54
N SER A 128 3.97 10.07 4.25
CA SER A 128 4.95 10.44 5.27
C SER A 128 4.41 11.40 6.35
N LYS A 129 3.42 12.20 5.98
CA LYS A 129 2.76 13.15 6.90
C LYS A 129 1.65 12.50 7.73
N ILE A 130 1.16 11.33 7.32
CA ILE A 130 0.09 10.59 7.99
C ILE A 130 0.74 9.55 8.90
N LYS A 131 1.01 9.94 10.15
CA LYS A 131 1.58 9.04 11.17
C LYS A 131 0.45 8.57 12.09
N ILE A 132 -0.20 7.47 11.73
CA ILE A 132 -1.27 6.86 12.53
C ILE A 132 -0.65 6.13 13.73
N ILE A 133 0.45 5.39 13.48
CA ILE A 133 1.26 4.72 14.49
C ILE A 133 2.64 5.39 14.52
N LYS A 134 3.15 5.69 15.73
CA LYS A 134 4.45 6.32 15.98
C LYS A 134 5.41 5.32 16.59
#